data_c0a4e4d0c6ee639b6b00e1ac21829007
#
_entry.id   c0a4e4d0c6ee639b6b00e1ac21829007
#
_cell.length_a   1.000
_cell.length_b   1.000
_cell.length_c   1.000
_cell.angle_alpha   90.00
_cell.angle_beta   90.00
_cell.angle_gamma   90.00
#
_symmetry.space_group_name_H-M   'P 1'
#
loop_
_entity.id
_entity.type
_entity.pdbx_description
1 polymer ?
#
loop_
_entity_poly.entity_id
_entity_poly.type
_entity_poly.pdbx_seq_one_letter_code
_entity_poly.pdbx_strand_id
1 'polypeptide(L)'
;MPHTPLETATTNPFQTMQTEYHADLAPRHTLACPSLARELVLIESAEEWRTAAPGDRILGGGSNTICREEIQTRILCPQYRGQRVIGEDADSVLLQVQAGEPWYAVAAWSASEGWYGAENLALIPGSAGAAPAQNIGAH
;
A
#
# COMPACT_ATOMS: atom_id res chain seq x y z
N MET A 1 1.18 -12.09 31.90
CA MET A 1 1.88 -12.39 30.65
C MET A 1 2.83 -11.23 30.37
N PRO A 2 4.14 -11.41 30.30
CA PRO A 2 5.08 -10.31 30.10
C PRO A 2 5.02 -9.85 28.64
N HIS A 3 4.87 -8.53 28.45
CA HIS A 3 5.00 -7.88 27.16
C HIS A 3 6.45 -7.99 26.66
N THR A 4 6.62 -8.66 25.53
CA THR A 4 7.89 -8.63 24.79
C THR A 4 8.03 -7.23 24.19
N PRO A 5 9.13 -6.50 24.43
CA PRO A 5 9.39 -5.23 23.78
C PRO A 5 9.58 -5.50 22.28
N LEU A 6 8.91 -4.71 21.45
CA LEU A 6 9.19 -4.63 20.02
C LEU A 6 10.66 -4.22 19.87
N GLU A 7 11.49 -5.12 19.37
CA GLU A 7 12.82 -4.80 18.89
C GLU A 7 12.68 -3.68 17.84
N THR A 8 13.24 -2.55 18.13
CA THR A 8 13.49 -1.49 17.15
C THR A 8 14.49 -2.05 16.16
N ALA A 9 13.97 -2.56 15.03
CA ALA A 9 14.82 -2.91 13.90
C ALA A 9 15.61 -1.66 13.52
N THR A 10 16.88 -1.67 13.81
CA THR A 10 17.84 -0.65 13.38
C THR A 10 17.96 -0.81 11.87
N THR A 11 17.15 -0.05 11.11
CA THR A 11 17.24 -0.02 9.65
C THR A 11 18.62 0.49 9.27
N ASN A 12 19.35 -0.34 8.54
CA ASN A 12 20.63 0.01 7.96
C ASN A 12 20.43 1.18 6.99
N PRO A 13 21.04 2.39 7.21
CA PRO A 13 20.83 3.53 6.34
C PRO A 13 21.38 3.36 4.90
N PHE A 14 22.00 2.23 4.61
CA PHE A 14 22.55 1.87 3.30
C PHE A 14 21.75 0.77 2.60
N GLN A 15 20.52 0.47 3.01
CA GLN A 15 19.68 -0.46 2.26
C GLN A 15 19.32 0.22 0.93
N THR A 16 19.93 -0.27 -0.15
CA THR A 16 19.66 0.22 -1.52
C THR A 16 18.21 -0.14 -1.84
N MET A 17 17.38 0.89 -2.15
CA MET A 17 16.00 0.68 -2.56
C MET A 17 15.94 -0.30 -3.73
N GLN A 18 15.03 -1.24 -3.65
CA GLN A 18 14.85 -2.22 -4.71
C GLN A 18 14.28 -1.51 -5.95
N THR A 19 15.10 -1.42 -6.99
CA THR A 19 14.76 -0.77 -8.26
C THR A 19 14.85 -1.79 -9.39
N GLU A 20 13.79 -1.88 -10.18
CA GLU A 20 13.71 -2.71 -11.37
C GLU A 20 13.69 -1.78 -12.61
N TYR A 21 14.58 -2.02 -13.57
CA TYR A 21 14.57 -1.31 -14.85
C TYR A 21 13.89 -2.15 -15.92
N HIS A 22 13.13 -1.50 -16.82
CA HIS A 22 12.30 -2.16 -17.82
C HIS A 22 11.36 -3.20 -17.19
N ALA A 23 10.75 -2.79 -16.06
CA ALA A 23 9.90 -3.65 -15.25
C ALA A 23 8.58 -3.97 -15.95
N ASP A 24 8.23 -5.26 -15.99
CA ASP A 24 6.91 -5.69 -16.43
C ASP A 24 5.86 -5.36 -15.38
N LEU A 25 4.90 -4.52 -15.73
CA LEU A 25 3.79 -4.15 -14.87
C LEU A 25 2.54 -5.01 -15.07
N ALA A 26 2.47 -5.88 -16.08
CA ALA A 26 1.29 -6.70 -16.33
C ALA A 26 0.84 -7.51 -15.09
N PRO A 27 1.75 -8.12 -14.29
CA PRO A 27 1.35 -8.81 -13.07
C PRO A 27 0.97 -7.88 -11.90
N ARG A 28 1.14 -6.56 -12.06
CA ARG A 28 0.95 -5.55 -11.01
C ARG A 28 -0.34 -4.74 -11.14
N HIS A 29 -1.20 -5.07 -12.12
CA HIS A 29 -2.51 -4.45 -12.25
C HIS A 29 -3.55 -5.46 -12.78
N THR A 30 -4.82 -5.23 -12.42
CA THR A 30 -5.92 -6.19 -12.65
C THR A 30 -6.16 -6.49 -14.12
N LEU A 31 -5.98 -5.53 -15.02
CA LEU A 31 -6.18 -5.74 -16.46
C LEU A 31 -5.10 -6.61 -17.10
N ALA A 32 -3.95 -6.75 -16.46
CA ALA A 32 -2.81 -7.55 -16.93
C ALA A 32 -2.42 -7.28 -18.40
N CYS A 33 -2.69 -6.07 -18.90
CA CYS A 33 -2.26 -5.68 -20.24
C CYS A 33 -0.74 -5.54 -20.27
N PRO A 34 -0.09 -5.84 -21.40
CA PRO A 34 1.33 -5.62 -21.58
C PRO A 34 1.69 -4.17 -21.25
N SER A 35 2.61 -3.99 -20.32
CA SER A 35 3.03 -2.66 -19.89
C SER A 35 4.44 -2.72 -19.30
N LEU A 36 5.35 -1.91 -19.82
CA LEU A 36 6.73 -1.82 -19.37
C LEU A 36 6.98 -0.45 -18.74
N ALA A 37 7.44 -0.43 -17.50
CA ALA A 37 7.93 0.78 -16.86
C ALA A 37 9.45 0.90 -17.06
N ARG A 38 9.92 2.09 -17.47
CA ARG A 38 11.35 2.38 -17.55
C ARG A 38 12.04 2.11 -16.22
N GLU A 39 11.39 2.48 -15.11
CA GLU A 39 11.92 2.34 -13.77
C GLU A 39 10.77 2.10 -12.78
N LEU A 40 10.86 1.02 -12.01
CA LEU A 40 9.97 0.70 -10.91
C LEU A 40 10.77 0.62 -9.63
N VAL A 41 10.37 1.41 -8.64
CA VAL A 41 10.98 1.43 -7.31
C VAL A 41 9.99 0.83 -6.33
N LEU A 42 10.40 -0.22 -5.62
CA LEU A 42 9.63 -0.81 -4.54
C LEU A 42 9.91 -0.02 -3.26
N ILE A 43 8.87 0.58 -2.70
CA ILE A 43 8.95 1.35 -1.46
C ILE A 43 8.66 0.39 -0.31
N GLU A 44 9.67 0.10 0.49
CA GLU A 44 9.61 -0.88 1.58
C GLU A 44 9.46 -0.25 2.97
N SER A 45 9.54 1.09 3.04
CA SER A 45 9.36 1.84 4.29
C SER A 45 8.76 3.23 4.05
N ALA A 46 8.19 3.82 5.11
CA ALA A 46 7.68 5.19 5.05
C ALA A 46 8.77 6.23 4.81
N GLU A 47 9.99 5.97 5.24
CA GLU A 47 11.15 6.85 5.09
C GLU A 47 11.58 6.98 3.63
N GLU A 48 11.41 5.93 2.84
CA GLU A 48 11.82 5.90 1.43
C GLU A 48 11.00 6.85 0.55
N TRP A 49 9.83 7.27 0.99
CA TRP A 49 9.05 8.31 0.29
C TRP A 49 9.78 9.65 0.13
N ARG A 50 10.83 9.90 0.95
CA ARG A 50 11.67 11.09 0.81
C ARG A 50 12.42 11.14 -0.52
N THR A 51 12.48 10.02 -1.24
CA THR A 51 13.11 9.92 -2.56
C THR A 51 12.15 10.28 -3.69
N ALA A 52 10.86 10.42 -3.40
CA ALA A 52 9.86 10.80 -4.39
C ALA A 52 10.14 12.20 -4.95
N ALA A 53 9.98 12.33 -6.26
CA ALA A 53 10.24 13.56 -6.99
C ALA A 53 9.02 13.97 -7.84
N PRO A 54 8.92 15.25 -8.20
CA PRO A 54 7.91 15.70 -9.14
C PRO A 54 7.97 14.91 -10.46
N GLY A 55 6.82 14.38 -10.89
CA GLY A 55 6.70 13.56 -12.09
C GLY A 55 6.66 12.06 -11.86
N ASP A 56 7.05 11.58 -10.67
CA ASP A 56 6.85 10.19 -10.29
C ASP A 56 5.36 9.82 -10.30
N ARG A 57 5.10 8.55 -10.58
CA ARG A 57 3.75 7.98 -10.51
C ARG A 57 3.70 6.91 -9.44
N ILE A 58 2.59 6.84 -8.73
CA ILE A 58 2.38 5.84 -7.69
C ILE A 58 1.48 4.74 -8.25
N LEU A 59 1.92 3.49 -8.11
CA LEU A 59 1.12 2.31 -8.40
C LEU A 59 0.84 1.58 -7.08
N GLY A 60 -0.42 1.63 -6.65
CA GLY A 60 -0.90 0.84 -5.51
C GLY A 60 -1.20 -0.61 -5.91
N GLY A 61 -2.35 -1.15 -5.52
CA GLY A 61 -2.76 -2.51 -5.90
C GLY A 61 -3.12 -2.69 -7.38
N GLY A 62 -3.07 -1.64 -8.20
CA GLY A 62 -3.31 -1.71 -9.64
C GLY A 62 -4.75 -2.04 -10.06
N SER A 63 -5.70 -2.01 -9.13
CA SER A 63 -7.10 -2.41 -9.40
C SER A 63 -7.91 -1.34 -10.13
N ASN A 64 -7.50 -0.08 -10.01
CA ASN A 64 -8.15 1.07 -10.66
C ASN A 64 -7.15 1.84 -11.53
N THR A 65 -6.34 1.11 -12.30
CA THR A 65 -5.26 1.69 -13.11
C THR A 65 -5.27 1.05 -14.50
N ILE A 66 -5.18 1.89 -15.51
CA ILE A 66 -4.92 1.48 -16.90
C ILE A 66 -3.51 1.92 -17.24
N CYS A 67 -2.61 0.96 -17.38
CA CYS A 67 -1.23 1.20 -17.76
C CYS A 67 -1.10 1.32 -19.28
N ARG A 68 -0.26 2.25 -19.72
CA ARG A 68 0.16 2.31 -21.13
C ARG A 68 1.17 1.20 -21.40
N GLU A 69 1.33 0.83 -22.66
CA GLU A 69 2.31 -0.17 -23.09
C GLU A 69 3.73 0.20 -22.65
N GLU A 70 4.09 1.47 -22.75
CA GLU A 70 5.36 2.00 -22.26
C GLU A 70 5.15 3.19 -21.33
N ILE A 71 5.83 3.17 -20.18
CA ILE A 71 5.80 4.22 -19.17
C ILE A 71 7.23 4.71 -18.95
N GLN A 72 7.49 5.95 -19.38
CA GLN A 72 8.82 6.57 -19.29
C GLN A 72 9.12 7.23 -17.95
N THR A 73 8.07 7.50 -17.15
CA THR A 73 8.22 8.05 -15.81
C THR A 73 8.56 6.96 -14.81
N ARG A 74 9.22 7.34 -13.72
CA ARG A 74 9.48 6.45 -12.60
C ARG A 74 8.17 6.10 -11.89
N ILE A 75 8.00 4.81 -11.58
CA ILE A 75 6.86 4.28 -10.82
C ILE A 75 7.33 3.94 -9.41
N LEU A 76 6.62 4.44 -8.41
CA LEU A 76 6.82 4.10 -7.00
C LEU A 76 5.70 3.14 -6.58
N CYS A 77 6.07 1.97 -6.06
CA CYS A 77 5.12 0.94 -5.67
C CYS A 77 5.29 0.59 -4.19
N PRO A 78 4.37 1.01 -3.30
CA PRO A 78 4.47 0.70 -1.88
C PRO A 78 4.28 -0.81 -1.64
N GLN A 79 5.26 -1.43 -0.96
CA GLN A 79 5.28 -2.86 -0.63
C GLN A 79 5.16 -3.11 0.88
N TYR A 80 5.49 -2.10 1.71
CA TYR A 80 5.45 -2.26 3.16
C TYR A 80 4.02 -2.42 3.68
N ARG A 81 3.86 -3.36 4.59
CA ARG A 81 2.58 -3.79 5.14
C ARG A 81 2.58 -3.70 6.66
N GLY A 82 1.41 -3.77 7.22
CA GLY A 82 1.15 -3.79 8.65
C GLY A 82 -0.03 -2.92 9.02
N GLN A 83 -0.64 -3.27 10.14
CA GLN A 83 -1.79 -2.57 10.69
C GLN A 83 -1.75 -2.67 12.20
N ARG A 84 -2.17 -1.63 12.90
CA ARG A 84 -2.23 -1.60 14.36
C ARG A 84 -3.26 -0.60 14.86
N VAL A 85 -3.76 -0.84 16.06
CA VAL A 85 -4.54 0.15 16.82
C VAL A 85 -3.58 1.20 17.37
N ILE A 86 -3.90 2.47 17.20
CA ILE A 86 -3.16 3.61 17.76
C ILE A 86 -3.97 4.45 18.73
N GLY A 87 -5.28 4.19 18.81
CA GLY A 87 -6.18 4.81 19.77
C GLY A 87 -7.50 4.08 19.82
N GLU A 88 -8.12 4.09 20.98
CA GLU A 88 -9.43 3.48 21.22
C GLU A 88 -10.16 4.28 22.29
N ASP A 89 -11.46 4.51 22.07
CA ASP A 89 -12.38 5.07 23.05
C ASP A 89 -13.68 4.27 23.09
N ALA A 90 -14.73 4.78 23.77
CA ALA A 90 -15.98 4.05 23.92
C ALA A 90 -16.75 3.83 22.61
N ASP A 91 -16.52 4.66 21.60
CA ASP A 91 -17.31 4.73 20.37
C ASP A 91 -16.48 4.49 19.12
N SER A 92 -15.14 4.53 19.21
CA SER A 92 -14.28 4.45 18.05
C SER A 92 -12.94 3.77 18.29
N VAL A 93 -12.39 3.20 17.22
CA VAL A 93 -11.04 2.64 17.16
C VAL A 93 -10.27 3.33 16.05
N LEU A 94 -9.11 3.89 16.39
CA LEU A 94 -8.22 4.52 15.41
C LEU A 94 -7.15 3.55 14.96
N LEU A 95 -7.16 3.25 13.67
CA LEU A 95 -6.23 2.30 13.05
C LEU A 95 -5.14 3.04 12.27
N GLN A 96 -3.90 2.62 12.45
CA GLN A 96 -2.80 2.94 11.55
C GLN A 96 -2.58 1.75 10.62
N VAL A 97 -2.64 2.01 9.30
CA VAL A 97 -2.46 0.99 8.28
C VAL A 97 -1.39 1.44 7.30
N GLN A 98 -0.48 0.55 6.96
CA GLN A 98 0.58 0.83 5.99
C GLN A 98 0.04 0.85 4.56
N ALA A 99 0.67 1.67 3.70
CA ALA A 99 0.15 1.97 2.36
C ALA A 99 0.04 0.75 1.43
N GLY A 100 0.93 -0.22 1.58
CA GLY A 100 0.94 -1.47 0.79
C GLY A 100 0.00 -2.55 1.32
N GLU A 101 -0.70 -2.34 2.46
CA GLU A 101 -1.63 -3.33 2.99
C GLU A 101 -2.84 -3.50 2.07
N PRO A 102 -3.22 -4.74 1.69
CA PRO A 102 -4.43 -4.97 0.94
C PRO A 102 -5.66 -4.49 1.70
N TRP A 103 -6.52 -3.72 1.06
CA TRP A 103 -7.69 -3.16 1.71
C TRP A 103 -8.62 -4.23 2.31
N TYR A 104 -8.83 -5.35 1.59
CA TYR A 104 -9.65 -6.46 2.10
C TYR A 104 -9.13 -7.05 3.42
N ALA A 105 -7.80 -7.05 3.62
CA ALA A 105 -7.20 -7.56 4.85
C ALA A 105 -7.51 -6.63 6.04
N VAL A 106 -7.51 -5.31 5.80
CA VAL A 106 -7.91 -4.31 6.80
C VAL A 106 -9.37 -4.49 7.20
N ALA A 107 -10.26 -4.61 6.21
CA ALA A 107 -11.69 -4.80 6.46
C ALA A 107 -11.99 -6.12 7.18
N ALA A 108 -11.32 -7.22 6.77
CA ALA A 108 -11.47 -8.52 7.42
C ALA A 108 -10.98 -8.50 8.87
N TRP A 109 -9.85 -7.86 9.12
CA TRP A 109 -9.32 -7.70 10.46
C TRP A 109 -10.27 -6.88 11.34
N SER A 110 -10.72 -5.72 10.87
CA SER A 110 -11.69 -4.90 11.60
C SER A 110 -12.95 -5.69 11.98
N ALA A 111 -13.49 -6.45 11.03
CA ALA A 111 -14.66 -7.29 11.28
C ALA A 111 -14.39 -8.40 12.31
N SER A 112 -13.20 -9.02 12.29
CA SER A 112 -12.83 -10.09 13.24
C SER A 112 -12.67 -9.58 14.67
N GLU A 113 -12.30 -8.30 14.83
CA GLU A 113 -12.21 -7.63 16.14
C GLU A 113 -13.57 -7.04 16.59
N GLY A 114 -14.61 -7.12 15.75
CA GLY A 114 -15.93 -6.58 16.06
C GLY A 114 -16.02 -5.05 15.85
N TRP A 115 -15.09 -4.46 15.10
CA TRP A 115 -15.11 -3.03 14.77
C TRP A 115 -15.89 -2.82 13.47
N TYR A 116 -16.95 -2.03 13.55
CA TYR A 116 -17.85 -1.77 12.44
C TYR A 116 -17.45 -0.53 11.64
N GLY A 117 -17.84 -0.49 10.36
CA GLY A 117 -17.69 0.64 9.47
C GLY A 117 -16.85 0.37 8.19
N ALA A 118 -16.00 -0.66 8.19
CA ALA A 118 -15.21 -1.04 7.02
C ALA A 118 -15.78 -2.25 6.25
N GLU A 119 -16.73 -2.98 6.81
CA GLU A 119 -17.26 -4.24 6.28
C GLU A 119 -17.91 -4.07 4.89
N ASN A 120 -18.62 -2.96 4.66
CA ASN A 120 -19.24 -2.68 3.36
C ASN A 120 -18.23 -2.38 2.25
N LEU A 121 -16.98 -2.12 2.60
CA LEU A 121 -15.89 -1.84 1.68
C LEU A 121 -14.99 -3.07 1.43
N ALA A 122 -15.29 -4.21 2.08
CA ALA A 122 -14.41 -5.38 2.12
C ALA A 122 -14.07 -5.96 0.73
N LEU A 123 -15.00 -5.89 -0.22
CA LEU A 123 -14.81 -6.44 -1.57
C LEU A 123 -14.24 -5.43 -2.58
N ILE A 124 -13.96 -4.19 -2.16
CA ILE A 124 -13.36 -3.20 -3.06
C ILE A 124 -11.87 -3.49 -3.15
N PRO A 125 -11.35 -3.79 -4.35
CA PRO A 125 -9.95 -4.17 -4.51
C PRO A 125 -9.02 -2.96 -4.39
N GLY A 126 -7.78 -3.19 -3.99
CA GLY A 126 -6.74 -2.16 -3.89
C GLY A 126 -5.96 -2.24 -2.59
N SER A 127 -5.10 -1.26 -2.37
CA SER A 127 -4.31 -1.09 -1.17
C SER A 127 -4.83 0.03 -0.28
N ALA A 128 -4.53 -0.03 1.01
CA ALA A 128 -4.95 0.98 1.99
C ALA A 128 -4.47 2.39 1.60
N GLY A 129 -3.23 2.52 1.10
CA GLY A 129 -2.71 3.82 0.65
C GLY A 129 -3.39 4.37 -0.60
N ALA A 130 -3.97 3.52 -1.44
CA ALA A 130 -4.72 3.94 -2.63
C ALA A 130 -6.19 4.29 -2.31
N ALA A 131 -6.75 3.78 -1.22
CA ALA A 131 -8.14 3.96 -0.86
C ALA A 131 -8.61 5.43 -0.85
N PRO A 132 -7.92 6.37 -0.18
CA PRO A 132 -8.31 7.77 -0.20
C PRO A 132 -8.11 8.42 -1.58
N ALA A 133 -7.09 8.00 -2.34
CA ALA A 133 -6.78 8.56 -3.65
C ALA A 133 -7.85 8.21 -4.70
N GLN A 134 -8.44 7.01 -4.61
CA GLN A 134 -9.51 6.57 -5.50
C GLN A 134 -10.91 6.81 -4.93
N ASN A 135 -11.01 7.53 -3.80
CA ASN A 135 -12.27 7.84 -3.14
C ASN A 135 -13.11 6.59 -2.89
N ILE A 136 -12.51 5.59 -2.21
CA ILE A 136 -13.16 4.30 -1.94
C ILE A 136 -14.50 4.53 -1.23
N GLY A 137 -15.57 3.89 -1.70
CA GLY A 137 -16.90 4.01 -1.14
C GLY A 137 -17.81 2.88 -1.62
N ALA A 138 -18.80 2.55 -0.80
CA ALA A 138 -19.92 1.67 -1.18
C ALA A 138 -21.19 2.52 -1.29
N HIS A 139 -21.87 2.42 -2.39
CA HIS A 139 -23.10 3.15 -2.71
C HIS A 139 -24.27 2.19 -2.90
#